data_774a9c52842e963f8c4e64b766e6c72e
#
_entry.id   774a9c52842e963f8c4e64b766e6c72e
#
_cell.length_a   1.000
_cell.length_b   1.000
_cell.length_c   1.000
_cell.angle_alpha   90.00
_cell.angle_beta   90.00
_cell.angle_gamma   90.00
#
_symmetry.space_group_name_H-M   'P 1'
#
loop_
_entity.id
_entity.type
_entity.pdbx_description
1 polymer ?
#
loop_
_entity_poly.entity_id
_entity_poly.type
_entity_poly.pdbx_seq_one_letter_code
_entity_poly.pdbx_strand_id
1 'polypeptide(L)'
;MLRFAEGEMRLLAADCGKEIRMDLFDRILELSRYGYFCGQILAILMLETLGEENPGLVKAMGGLNGGVGFSQNCCGCMTGGACVISYFTGKGEDTGTDDPEHKPALGEFTRWFEDEITADYGGIDCRDITRGNPAKRVEYCPQIIAATYEKCMEILSERGLL
;
A
#
# COMPACT_ATOMS: atom_id res chain seq x y z
N MET A 1 5.42 -6.43 16.95
CA MET A 1 5.23 -7.69 16.18
C MET A 1 3.86 -7.64 15.54
N LEU A 2 3.80 -7.20 14.28
CA LEU A 2 2.56 -7.07 13.52
C LEU A 2 1.81 -8.41 13.53
N ARG A 3 0.58 -8.40 14.06
CA ARG A 3 -0.31 -9.57 14.02
C ARG A 3 -1.10 -9.52 12.72
N PHE A 4 -0.81 -10.44 11.82
CA PHE A 4 -1.60 -10.62 10.60
C PHE A 4 -2.92 -11.30 10.96
N ALA A 5 -4.04 -10.65 10.59
CA ALA A 5 -5.32 -11.32 10.56
C ALA A 5 -5.35 -12.28 9.36
N GLU A 6 -5.77 -13.51 9.54
CA GLU A 6 -5.98 -14.49 8.46
C GLU A 6 -7.18 -14.05 7.60
N GLY A 7 -6.93 -13.11 6.68
CA GLY A 7 -7.89 -12.64 5.69
C GLY A 7 -7.56 -13.22 4.32
N GLU A 8 -8.33 -14.21 3.90
CA GLU A 8 -8.24 -14.75 2.54
C GLU A 8 -8.80 -13.74 1.53
N MET A 9 -7.92 -12.98 0.91
CA MET A 9 -8.30 -12.12 -0.21
C MET A 9 -8.19 -12.87 -1.54
N ARG A 10 -9.28 -12.94 -2.28
CA ARG A 10 -9.32 -13.53 -3.63
C ARG A 10 -8.76 -12.53 -4.64
N LEU A 11 -7.52 -12.72 -5.07
CA LEU A 11 -6.98 -12.10 -6.27
C LEU A 11 -7.28 -13.02 -7.47
N LEU A 12 -8.07 -12.54 -8.43
CA LEU A 12 -8.37 -13.26 -9.65
C LEU A 12 -7.22 -13.03 -10.64
N ALA A 13 -6.29 -13.97 -10.73
CA ALA A 13 -5.38 -14.05 -11.86
C ALA A 13 -6.07 -14.86 -12.97
N ALA A 14 -6.43 -14.21 -14.06
CA ALA A 14 -6.98 -14.87 -15.24
C ALA A 14 -5.86 -15.53 -16.03
N ASP A 15 -5.64 -16.81 -15.82
CA ASP A 15 -5.06 -17.69 -16.82
C ASP A 15 -5.50 -19.15 -16.61
N CYS A 16 -6.09 -19.71 -17.66
CA CYS A 16 -6.29 -21.11 -17.98
C CYS A 16 -6.70 -22.08 -16.84
N GLY A 17 -7.92 -21.95 -16.32
CA GLY A 17 -8.67 -23.10 -15.75
C GLY A 17 -8.24 -23.63 -14.38
N LYS A 18 -7.32 -22.97 -13.66
CA LYS A 18 -7.02 -23.20 -12.25
C LYS A 18 -7.03 -21.86 -11.51
N GLU A 19 -8.00 -21.64 -10.63
CA GLU A 19 -7.91 -20.59 -9.61
C GLU A 19 -6.70 -20.89 -8.72
N ILE A 20 -5.59 -20.23 -8.98
CA ILE A 20 -4.45 -20.21 -8.06
C ILE A 20 -4.79 -19.11 -7.05
N ARG A 21 -5.21 -19.50 -5.87
CA ARG A 21 -5.26 -18.59 -4.70
C ARG A 21 -3.81 -18.23 -4.36
N MET A 22 -3.39 -17.07 -4.78
CA MET A 22 -2.13 -16.49 -4.33
C MET A 22 -2.40 -15.71 -3.05
N ASP A 23 -1.66 -16.01 -1.99
CA ASP A 23 -1.68 -15.21 -0.77
C ASP A 23 -1.17 -13.79 -1.06
N LEU A 24 -1.72 -12.79 -0.40
CA LEU A 24 -1.31 -11.39 -0.52
C LEU A 24 0.22 -11.23 -0.38
N PHE A 25 0.79 -11.93 0.58
CA PHE A 25 2.23 -11.87 0.83
C PHE A 25 3.04 -12.45 -0.33
N ASP A 26 2.62 -13.58 -0.89
CA ASP A 26 3.25 -14.18 -2.07
C ASP A 26 3.19 -13.25 -3.27
N ARG A 27 2.05 -12.56 -3.48
CA ARG A 27 1.91 -11.57 -4.56
C ARG A 27 2.86 -10.38 -4.38
N ILE A 28 3.01 -9.88 -3.16
CA ILE A 28 3.97 -8.81 -2.83
C ILE A 28 5.41 -9.26 -3.15
N LEU A 29 5.78 -10.48 -2.78
CA LEU A 29 7.11 -11.01 -3.09
C LEU A 29 7.34 -11.18 -4.59
N GLU A 30 6.34 -11.65 -5.32
CA GLU A 30 6.40 -11.76 -6.79
C GLU A 30 6.60 -10.39 -7.44
N LEU A 31 5.80 -9.39 -7.08
CA LEU A 31 5.93 -8.01 -7.59
C LEU A 31 7.30 -7.42 -7.27
N SER A 32 7.82 -7.69 -6.06
CA SER A 32 9.17 -7.26 -5.68
C SER A 32 10.25 -7.90 -6.56
N ARG A 33 10.09 -9.15 -6.98
CA ARG A 33 11.00 -9.84 -7.92
C ARG A 33 10.95 -9.22 -9.32
N TYR A 34 9.81 -8.68 -9.74
CA TYR A 34 9.70 -7.89 -10.98
C TYR A 34 10.30 -6.49 -10.88
N GLY A 35 10.83 -6.10 -9.72
CA GLY A 35 11.50 -4.82 -9.51
C GLY A 35 10.56 -3.69 -9.09
N TYR A 36 9.30 -3.98 -8.72
CA TYR A 36 8.41 -3.00 -8.11
C TYR A 36 8.77 -2.77 -6.65
N PHE A 37 8.50 -1.56 -6.16
CA PHE A 37 8.71 -1.16 -4.77
C PHE A 37 7.39 -0.71 -4.11
N CYS A 38 7.46 -0.38 -2.82
CA CYS A 38 6.33 -0.16 -1.94
C CYS A 38 5.15 0.63 -2.54
N GLY A 39 5.39 1.84 -3.05
CA GLY A 39 4.31 2.66 -3.62
C GLY A 39 3.68 2.02 -4.86
N GLN A 40 4.48 1.44 -5.75
CA GLN A 40 4.00 0.76 -6.94
C GLN A 40 3.23 -0.52 -6.60
N ILE A 41 3.73 -1.31 -5.64
CA ILE A 41 3.08 -2.55 -5.22
C ILE A 41 1.70 -2.25 -4.65
N LEU A 42 1.56 -1.24 -3.80
CA LEU A 42 0.27 -0.81 -3.26
C LEU A 42 -0.72 -0.41 -4.38
N ALA A 43 -0.25 0.34 -5.38
CA ALA A 43 -1.09 0.71 -6.53
C ALA A 43 -1.51 -0.51 -7.35
N ILE A 44 -0.62 -1.46 -7.59
CA ILE A 44 -0.93 -2.68 -8.34
C ILE A 44 -1.95 -3.53 -7.60
N LEU A 45 -1.77 -3.76 -6.31
CA LEU A 45 -2.71 -4.52 -5.48
C LEU A 45 -4.11 -3.89 -5.46
N MET A 46 -4.18 -2.56 -5.35
CA MET A 46 -5.43 -1.81 -5.44
C MET A 46 -6.11 -2.01 -6.79
N LEU A 47 -5.39 -1.84 -7.89
CA LEU A 47 -5.92 -1.99 -9.25
C LEU A 47 -6.37 -3.43 -9.51
N GLU A 48 -5.62 -4.43 -9.06
CA GLU A 48 -6.00 -5.84 -9.13
C GLU A 48 -7.31 -6.13 -8.39
N THR A 49 -7.52 -5.50 -7.22
CA THR A 49 -8.77 -5.63 -6.46
C THR A 49 -9.96 -5.01 -7.20
N LEU A 50 -9.74 -3.90 -7.90
CA LEU A 50 -10.77 -3.25 -8.71
C LEU A 50 -10.98 -3.94 -10.08
N GLY A 51 -10.10 -4.83 -10.49
CA GLY A 51 -10.09 -5.38 -11.85
C GLY A 51 -9.74 -4.33 -12.91
N GLU A 52 -8.94 -3.35 -12.56
CA GLU A 52 -8.55 -2.22 -13.40
C GLU A 52 -7.09 -2.27 -13.82
N GLU A 53 -6.76 -1.62 -14.93
CA GLU A 53 -5.40 -1.40 -15.38
C GLU A 53 -5.11 0.10 -15.49
N ASN A 54 -4.06 0.58 -14.81
CA ASN A 54 -3.61 1.96 -14.91
C ASN A 54 -2.07 2.05 -14.84
N PRO A 55 -1.36 1.75 -15.94
CA PRO A 55 0.10 1.79 -15.96
C PRO A 55 0.66 3.20 -15.67
N GLY A 56 -0.10 4.25 -15.98
CA GLY A 56 0.26 5.63 -15.68
C GLY A 56 0.33 5.89 -14.17
N LEU A 57 -0.67 5.42 -13.44
CA LEU A 57 -0.69 5.49 -11.97
C LEU A 57 0.46 4.69 -11.37
N VAL A 58 0.63 3.43 -11.77
CA VAL A 58 1.73 2.58 -11.27
C VAL A 58 3.08 3.24 -11.50
N LYS A 59 3.31 3.84 -12.67
CA LYS A 59 4.54 4.58 -12.97
C LYS A 59 4.72 5.80 -12.08
N ALA A 60 3.67 6.60 -11.89
CA ALA A 60 3.72 7.80 -11.04
C ALA A 60 4.01 7.46 -9.57
N MET A 61 3.41 6.38 -9.05
CA MET A 61 3.63 5.88 -7.68
C MET A 61 5.08 5.43 -7.44
N GLY A 62 5.85 5.17 -8.49
CA GLY A 62 7.28 4.92 -8.41
C GLY A 62 8.07 6.07 -7.77
N GLY A 63 7.58 7.31 -7.86
CA GLY A 63 8.16 8.48 -7.21
C GLY A 63 8.12 8.42 -5.67
N LEU A 64 7.25 7.62 -5.08
CA LEU A 64 7.10 7.45 -3.64
C LEU A 64 8.06 6.40 -3.06
N ASN A 65 8.67 5.59 -3.92
CA ASN A 65 9.50 4.46 -3.52
C ASN A 65 10.73 4.88 -2.70
N GLY A 66 11.05 4.04 -1.71
CA GLY A 66 12.27 4.19 -0.92
C GLY A 66 12.34 5.48 -0.08
N GLY A 67 11.18 6.01 0.30
CA GLY A 67 11.05 7.27 1.03
C GLY A 67 11.21 8.47 0.13
N VAL A 68 10.31 8.58 -0.86
CA VAL A 68 10.26 9.63 -1.89
C VAL A 68 11.54 9.68 -2.73
N GLY A 69 11.50 9.00 -3.89
CA GLY A 69 12.62 9.00 -4.82
C GLY A 69 13.90 8.37 -4.25
N PHE A 70 13.77 7.36 -3.40
CA PHE A 70 14.89 6.67 -2.71
C PHE A 70 15.73 7.55 -1.78
N SER A 71 15.19 8.70 -1.35
CA SER A 71 15.86 9.63 -0.41
C SER A 71 15.88 9.16 1.05
N GLN A 72 15.22 8.03 1.35
CA GLN A 72 15.08 7.45 2.68
C GLN A 72 14.29 8.33 3.68
N ASN A 73 13.49 9.27 3.19
CA ASN A 73 12.54 10.06 3.98
C ASN A 73 11.25 9.26 4.22
N CYS A 74 10.10 9.93 4.31
CA CYS A 74 8.80 9.33 4.63
C CYS A 74 8.55 8.02 3.87
N CYS A 75 8.17 6.98 4.58
CA CYS A 75 8.00 5.63 4.01
C CYS A 75 7.02 5.63 2.84
N GLY A 76 7.40 4.97 1.73
CA GLY A 76 6.54 4.82 0.56
C GLY A 76 5.28 3.98 0.81
N CYS A 77 5.22 3.23 1.92
CA CYS A 77 3.98 2.60 2.36
C CYS A 77 3.01 3.63 2.95
N MET A 78 3.50 4.58 3.73
CA MET A 78 2.66 5.66 4.26
C MET A 78 2.10 6.53 3.14
N THR A 79 2.98 7.07 2.29
CA THR A 79 2.57 7.92 1.18
C THR A 79 1.74 7.18 0.13
N GLY A 80 2.10 5.93 -0.17
CA GLY A 80 1.38 5.07 -1.09
C GLY A 80 0.01 4.64 -0.56
N GLY A 81 -0.11 4.28 0.72
CA GLY A 81 -1.38 3.96 1.35
C GLY A 81 -2.33 5.16 1.37
N ALA A 82 -1.82 6.36 1.63
CA ALA A 82 -2.61 7.59 1.50
C ALA A 82 -3.11 7.80 0.06
N CYS A 83 -2.30 7.50 -0.96
CA CYS A 83 -2.72 7.54 -2.35
C CYS A 83 -3.80 6.48 -2.67
N VAL A 84 -3.69 5.28 -2.11
CA VAL A 84 -4.72 4.24 -2.25
C VAL A 84 -6.07 4.74 -1.71
N ILE A 85 -6.11 5.26 -0.49
CA ILE A 85 -7.35 5.82 0.08
C ILE A 85 -7.88 6.98 -0.76
N SER A 86 -6.99 7.88 -1.21
CA SER A 86 -7.36 9.02 -2.04
C SER A 86 -7.90 8.61 -3.41
N TYR A 87 -7.52 7.47 -3.95
CA TYR A 87 -8.06 6.96 -5.20
C TYR A 87 -9.58 6.75 -5.15
N PHE A 88 -10.09 6.33 -4.00
CA PHE A 88 -11.53 6.12 -3.78
C PHE A 88 -12.28 7.37 -3.33
N THR A 89 -11.59 8.29 -2.69
CA THR A 89 -12.25 9.37 -1.92
C THR A 89 -11.90 10.77 -2.39
N GLY A 90 -10.83 10.92 -3.13
CA GLY A 90 -10.31 12.23 -3.57
C GLY A 90 -11.02 12.76 -4.80
N LYS A 91 -11.03 14.07 -4.94
CA LYS A 91 -11.50 14.76 -6.13
C LYS A 91 -10.60 14.43 -7.33
N GLY A 92 -11.20 13.97 -8.43
CA GLY A 92 -10.51 13.65 -9.68
C GLY A 92 -10.85 14.55 -10.86
N GLU A 93 -11.89 15.40 -10.75
CA GLU A 93 -12.37 16.26 -11.84
C GLU A 93 -12.63 17.69 -11.35
N ASP A 94 -12.55 18.66 -12.24
CA ASP A 94 -12.70 20.10 -11.88
C ASP A 94 -14.03 20.40 -11.18
N THR A 95 -15.10 19.76 -11.60
CA THR A 95 -16.44 19.90 -11.02
C THR A 95 -16.74 18.97 -9.86
N GLY A 96 -15.84 18.01 -9.59
CA GLY A 96 -15.98 17.05 -8.50
C GLY A 96 -15.68 17.67 -7.14
N THR A 97 -16.03 16.95 -6.10
CA THR A 97 -15.68 17.23 -4.69
C THR A 97 -15.06 16.00 -4.08
N ASP A 98 -14.24 16.18 -3.06
CA ASP A 98 -13.81 15.04 -2.24
C ASP A 98 -15.03 14.38 -1.59
N ASP A 99 -14.94 13.05 -1.41
CA ASP A 99 -15.90 12.35 -0.55
C ASP A 99 -15.83 12.91 0.88
N PRO A 100 -16.92 13.03 1.61
CA PRO A 100 -16.92 13.46 3.01
C PRO A 100 -15.97 12.65 3.91
N GLU A 101 -15.77 11.37 3.58
CA GLU A 101 -14.86 10.47 4.29
C GLU A 101 -13.38 10.62 3.90
N HIS A 102 -13.04 11.42 2.90
CA HIS A 102 -11.66 11.59 2.43
C HIS A 102 -10.68 11.96 3.56
N LYS A 103 -10.93 13.06 4.25
CA LYS A 103 -10.05 13.50 5.34
C LYS A 103 -10.13 12.61 6.59
N PRO A 104 -11.31 12.14 7.03
CA PRO A 104 -11.41 11.16 8.11
C PRO A 104 -10.64 9.88 7.85
N ALA A 105 -10.79 9.27 6.67
CA ALA A 105 -10.10 8.04 6.29
C ALA A 105 -8.58 8.20 6.24
N LEU A 106 -8.10 9.28 5.62
CA LEU A 106 -6.67 9.62 5.61
C LEU A 106 -6.12 9.84 7.02
N GLY A 107 -6.85 10.57 7.87
CA GLY A 107 -6.43 10.83 9.24
C GLY A 107 -6.39 9.58 10.12
N GLU A 108 -7.30 8.62 9.89
CA GLU A 108 -7.25 7.32 10.55
C GLU A 108 -6.04 6.51 10.12
N PHE A 109 -5.85 6.40 8.81
CA PHE A 109 -4.73 5.66 8.22
C PHE A 109 -3.37 6.19 8.68
N THR A 110 -3.17 7.52 8.63
CA THR A 110 -1.88 8.13 8.99
C THR A 110 -1.56 7.92 10.46
N ARG A 111 -2.53 8.08 11.37
CA ARG A 111 -2.33 7.80 12.79
C ARG A 111 -1.98 6.33 13.04
N TRP A 112 -2.73 5.41 12.43
CA TRP A 112 -2.42 3.98 12.54
C TRP A 112 -1.00 3.68 12.08
N PHE A 113 -0.58 4.23 10.93
CA PHE A 113 0.75 3.99 10.39
C PHE A 113 1.85 4.57 11.31
N GLU A 114 1.65 5.78 11.81
CA GLU A 114 2.58 6.41 12.76
C GLU A 114 2.71 5.58 14.04
N ASP A 115 1.60 5.16 14.64
CA ASP A 115 1.60 4.42 15.89
C ASP A 115 2.25 3.04 15.74
N GLU A 116 1.81 2.23 14.76
CA GLU A 116 2.29 0.86 14.56
C GLU A 116 3.75 0.80 14.09
N ILE A 117 4.09 1.63 13.09
CA ILE A 117 5.43 1.59 12.51
C ILE A 117 6.46 2.21 13.44
N THR A 118 6.11 3.29 14.14
CA THR A 118 7.02 3.87 15.15
C THR A 118 7.27 2.91 16.30
N ALA A 119 6.25 2.16 16.76
CA ALA A 119 6.42 1.17 17.83
C ALA A 119 7.43 0.07 17.46
N ASP A 120 7.40 -0.39 16.21
CA ASP A 120 8.26 -1.49 15.74
C ASP A 120 9.66 -1.02 15.27
N TYR A 121 9.74 0.17 14.67
CA TYR A 121 10.95 0.63 13.97
C TYR A 121 11.55 1.93 14.50
N GLY A 122 10.90 2.61 15.44
CA GLY A 122 11.40 3.85 16.08
C GLY A 122 11.14 5.12 15.25
N GLY A 123 10.47 5.02 14.12
CA GLY A 123 10.09 6.14 13.25
C GLY A 123 9.43 5.67 11.96
N ILE A 124 8.92 6.62 11.17
CA ILE A 124 8.18 6.35 9.94
C ILE A 124 8.99 6.57 8.66
N ASP A 125 10.20 7.08 8.78
CA ASP A 125 11.07 7.29 7.63
C ASP A 125 11.65 5.96 7.14
N CYS A 126 11.87 5.86 5.84
CA CYS A 126 12.51 4.68 5.24
C CYS A 126 13.88 4.40 5.90
N ARG A 127 14.60 5.45 6.34
CA ARG A 127 15.89 5.31 7.06
C ARG A 127 15.72 4.67 8.45
N ASP A 128 14.63 4.97 9.15
CA ASP A 128 14.36 4.40 10.48
C ASP A 128 14.04 2.91 10.34
N ILE A 129 13.13 2.58 9.42
CA ILE A 129 12.71 1.22 9.12
C ILE A 129 13.91 0.36 8.67
N THR A 130 14.72 0.87 7.77
CA THR A 130 15.89 0.15 7.24
C THR A 130 17.14 0.28 8.09
N ARG A 131 17.07 1.06 9.17
CA ARG A 131 18.24 1.38 10.03
C ARG A 131 19.41 1.94 9.23
N GLY A 132 19.11 2.82 8.27
CA GLY A 132 20.07 3.43 7.37
C GLY A 132 20.68 2.48 6.32
N ASN A 133 20.27 1.21 6.26
CA ASN A 133 20.75 0.23 5.29
C ASN A 133 19.67 -0.15 4.27
N PRO A 134 19.70 0.37 3.04
CA PRO A 134 18.70 0.06 2.02
C PRO A 134 18.54 -1.44 1.68
N ALA A 135 19.55 -2.27 1.91
CA ALA A 135 19.46 -3.71 1.68
C ALA A 135 18.44 -4.39 2.62
N LYS A 136 18.16 -3.79 3.78
CA LYS A 136 17.15 -4.26 4.73
C LYS A 136 15.70 -4.15 4.22
N ARG A 137 15.45 -3.47 3.11
CA ARG A 137 14.13 -3.42 2.50
C ARG A 137 13.56 -4.80 2.18
N VAL A 138 14.39 -5.72 1.74
CA VAL A 138 13.96 -7.10 1.42
C VAL A 138 13.42 -7.81 2.66
N GLU A 139 13.96 -7.48 3.83
CA GLU A 139 13.58 -8.10 5.11
C GLU A 139 12.31 -7.47 5.71
N TYR A 140 12.19 -6.14 5.67
CA TYR A 140 11.14 -5.42 6.41
C TYR A 140 9.97 -4.95 5.53
N CYS A 141 10.23 -4.50 4.29
CA CYS A 141 9.20 -3.87 3.48
C CYS A 141 8.01 -4.78 3.10
N PRO A 142 8.18 -6.07 2.78
CA PRO A 142 7.03 -6.90 2.40
C PRO A 142 5.94 -6.96 3.48
N GLN A 143 6.32 -7.05 4.74
CA GLN A 143 5.39 -7.09 5.87
C GLN A 143 4.67 -5.74 6.04
N ILE A 144 5.40 -4.63 5.89
CA ILE A 144 4.82 -3.29 6.00
C ILE A 144 3.86 -3.02 4.84
N ILE A 145 4.20 -3.46 3.62
CA ILE A 145 3.32 -3.35 2.45
C ILE A 145 2.01 -4.12 2.68
N ALA A 146 2.10 -5.36 3.17
CA ALA A 146 0.93 -6.18 3.46
C ALA A 146 0.03 -5.52 4.51
N ALA A 147 0.59 -5.14 5.66
CA ALA A 147 -0.15 -4.48 6.73
C ALA A 147 -0.78 -3.14 6.26
N THR A 148 -0.05 -2.36 5.47
CA THR A 148 -0.56 -1.10 4.90
C THR A 148 -1.75 -1.35 3.97
N TYR A 149 -1.62 -2.33 3.08
CA TYR A 149 -2.68 -2.66 2.15
C TYR A 149 -3.95 -3.15 2.87
N GLU A 150 -3.79 -4.09 3.81
CA GLU A 150 -4.89 -4.61 4.63
C GLU A 150 -5.60 -3.48 5.40
N LYS A 151 -4.84 -2.55 6.00
CA LYS A 151 -5.44 -1.42 6.72
C LYS A 151 -6.16 -0.44 5.80
N CYS A 152 -5.65 -0.19 4.59
CA CYS A 152 -6.37 0.61 3.61
C CYS A 152 -7.70 -0.03 3.22
N MET A 153 -7.71 -1.34 2.95
CA MET A 153 -8.93 -2.07 2.59
C MET A 153 -9.95 -2.13 3.73
N GLU A 154 -9.47 -2.33 4.97
CA GLU A 154 -10.30 -2.26 6.19
C GLU A 154 -11.01 -0.91 6.29
N ILE A 155 -10.26 0.20 6.26
CA ILE A 155 -10.81 1.56 6.37
C ILE A 155 -11.85 1.85 5.27
N LEU A 156 -11.55 1.46 4.03
CA LEU A 156 -12.45 1.67 2.89
C LEU A 156 -13.72 0.84 3.01
N SER A 157 -13.61 -0.42 3.41
CA SER A 157 -14.74 -1.33 3.61
C SER A 157 -15.66 -0.89 4.75
N GLU A 158 -15.10 -0.52 5.92
CA GLU A 158 -15.86 -0.04 7.07
C GLU A 158 -16.66 1.23 6.78
N ARG A 159 -16.20 2.03 5.82
CA ARG A 159 -16.84 3.28 5.37
C ARG A 159 -17.76 3.09 4.17
N GLY A 160 -17.91 1.86 3.67
CA GLY A 160 -18.75 1.56 2.49
C GLY A 160 -18.23 2.18 1.19
N LEU A 161 -16.92 2.35 1.07
CA LEU A 161 -16.23 2.94 -0.09
C LEU A 161 -15.66 1.86 -1.04
N LEU A 162 -15.81 0.60 -0.65
CA LEU A 162 -15.47 -0.61 -1.42
C LEU A 162 -16.71 -1.46 -1.61
#